data_decde9a96a0049c71f83fd664a8d2b8b
#
_entry.id   decde9a96a0049c71f83fd664a8d2b8b
#
_cell.length_a   1.000
_cell.length_b   1.000
_cell.length_c   1.000
_cell.angle_alpha   90.00
_cell.angle_beta   90.00
_cell.angle_gamma   90.00
#
_symmetry.space_group_name_H-M   'P 1'
#
loop_
_entity.id
_entity.type
_entity.pdbx_description
1 polymer ?
#
loop_
_entity_poly.entity_id
_entity_poly.type
_entity_poly.pdbx_seq_one_letter_code
_entity_poly.pdbx_strand_id
1 'polypeptide(L)' 'MTAPPAPSMAELYPIKQVRFVKGRTYHRTKRPADERWWDLLEAACGKTGYLERGFPLGAITPCRRCAKAIGADT' A
#
# COMPACT_ATOMS: atom_id res chain seq x y z
N MET A 1 13.02 29.60 10.22
CA MET A 1 12.92 28.14 10.27
C MET A 1 12.22 27.63 9.04
N THR A 2 12.83 26.68 8.37
CA THR A 2 12.19 26.02 7.24
C THR A 2 11.26 24.92 7.74
N ALA A 3 10.06 24.88 7.20
CA ALA A 3 9.14 23.79 7.50
C ALA A 3 9.72 22.47 6.99
N PRO A 4 9.51 21.35 7.69
CA PRO A 4 9.93 20.07 7.18
C PRO A 4 9.22 19.76 5.86
N PRO A 5 9.87 19.06 4.91
CA PRO A 5 9.22 18.69 3.67
C PRO A 5 8.04 17.77 3.92
N ALA A 6 7.04 17.85 3.07
CA ALA A 6 5.91 16.93 3.13
C ALA A 6 6.42 15.49 2.96
N PRO A 7 5.81 14.51 3.65
CA PRO A 7 6.22 13.12 3.48
C PRO A 7 5.99 12.66 2.05
N SER A 8 6.90 11.83 1.53
CA SER A 8 6.77 11.25 0.21
C SER A 8 5.64 10.20 0.19
N MET A 9 5.20 9.83 -1.00
CA MET A 9 4.22 8.75 -1.14
C MET A 9 4.75 7.44 -0.55
N ALA A 10 6.05 7.18 -0.69
CA ALA A 10 6.66 6.00 -0.11
C ALA A 10 6.60 6.01 1.42
N GLU A 11 6.69 7.19 2.04
CA GLU A 11 6.58 7.33 3.50
C GLU A 11 5.14 7.23 3.98
N LEU A 12 4.18 7.74 3.18
CA LEU A 12 2.77 7.66 3.52
C LEU A 12 2.22 6.24 3.36
N TYR A 13 2.82 5.45 2.46
CA TYR A 13 2.40 4.07 2.17
C TYR A 13 3.58 3.12 2.36
N PRO A 14 4.02 2.91 3.62
CA PRO A 14 5.25 2.17 3.90
C PRO A 14 5.13 0.66 3.73
N ILE A 15 3.93 0.12 3.71
CA ILE A 15 3.73 -1.33 3.60
C ILE A 15 3.80 -1.72 2.13
N LYS A 16 4.86 -2.44 1.77
CA LYS A 16 5.25 -2.63 0.37
C LYS A 16 4.42 -3.65 -0.40
N GLN A 17 3.98 -4.70 0.26
CA GLN A 17 3.33 -5.81 -0.42
C GLN A 17 2.08 -6.24 0.32
N VAL A 18 0.95 -5.69 -0.09
CA VAL A 18 -0.34 -6.06 0.47
C VAL A 18 -1.25 -6.55 -0.64
N ARG A 19 -1.71 -7.78 -0.53
CA ARG A 19 -2.73 -8.34 -1.41
C ARG A 19 -4.08 -8.21 -0.73
N PHE A 20 -5.05 -7.65 -1.44
CA PHE A 20 -6.41 -7.57 -0.93
C PHE A 20 -7.16 -8.88 -1.21
N VAL A 21 -8.13 -9.18 -0.37
CA VAL A 21 -9.00 -10.35 -0.56
C VAL A 21 -9.58 -10.33 -1.97
N LYS A 22 -9.51 -11.45 -2.67
CA LYS A 22 -9.92 -11.62 -4.07
C LYS A 22 -9.10 -10.80 -5.07
N GLY A 23 -8.04 -10.16 -4.63
CA GLY A 23 -7.18 -9.39 -5.51
C GLY A 23 -6.14 -10.25 -6.22
N ARG A 24 -5.68 -9.77 -7.39
CA ARG A 24 -4.65 -10.44 -8.18
C ARG A 24 -3.35 -9.66 -8.23
N THR A 25 -3.29 -8.53 -7.54
CA THR A 25 -2.11 -7.69 -7.47
C THR A 25 -1.81 -7.35 -6.02
N TYR A 26 -0.55 -7.02 -5.74
CA TYR A 26 -0.20 -6.48 -4.44
C TYR A 26 -0.02 -4.97 -4.54
N HIS A 27 -0.41 -4.29 -3.45
CA HIS A 27 -0.43 -2.83 -3.38
C HIS A 27 0.52 -2.34 -2.30
N ARG A 28 0.86 -1.06 -2.36
CA ARG A 28 1.46 -0.37 -1.22
C ARG A 28 0.34 0.29 -0.45
N THR A 29 0.33 0.09 0.86
CA THR A 29 -0.75 0.60 1.70
C THR A 29 -0.22 1.43 2.86
N LYS A 30 -1.11 2.22 3.45
CA LYS A 30 -0.87 2.87 4.72
C LYS A 30 -0.77 1.83 5.82
N ARG A 31 0.01 2.15 6.85
CA ARG A 31 0.01 1.34 8.05
C ARG A 31 -1.34 1.52 8.75
N PRO A 32 -2.02 0.42 9.11
CA PRO A 32 -3.31 0.56 9.76
C PRO A 32 -3.18 1.21 11.14
N ALA A 33 -4.14 2.06 11.49
CA ALA A 33 -4.20 2.66 12.81
C ALA A 33 -4.33 1.56 13.87
N ASP A 34 -3.62 1.71 14.98
CA ASP A 34 -3.66 0.75 16.10
C ASP A 34 -3.29 -0.69 15.69
N GLU A 35 -2.57 -0.83 14.56
CA GLU A 35 -2.15 -2.13 14.04
C GLU A 35 -3.30 -3.11 13.77
N ARG A 36 -4.42 -2.58 13.36
CA ARG A 36 -5.61 -3.38 13.03
C ARG A 36 -5.53 -3.92 11.61
N TRP A 37 -4.72 -4.95 11.42
CA TRP A 37 -4.51 -5.57 10.11
C TRP A 37 -5.74 -6.27 9.54
N TRP A 38 -6.75 -6.51 10.37
CA TRP A 38 -8.03 -7.05 9.95
C TRP A 38 -9.00 -5.98 9.43
N ASP A 39 -8.63 -4.71 9.56
CA ASP A 39 -9.45 -3.59 9.13
C ASP A 39 -9.15 -3.23 7.67
N LEU A 40 -9.95 -2.33 7.12
CA LEU A 40 -9.81 -1.88 5.76
C LEU A 40 -8.50 -1.10 5.58
N LEU A 41 -7.71 -1.49 4.58
CA LEU A 41 -6.45 -0.84 4.26
C LEU A 41 -6.61 0.04 3.03
N GLU A 42 -5.92 1.17 3.01
CA GLU A 42 -5.93 2.10 1.89
C GLU A 42 -4.62 2.01 1.11
N ALA A 43 -4.71 1.76 -0.19
CA ALA A 43 -3.56 1.66 -1.07
C ALA A 43 -3.19 3.01 -1.68
N ALA A 44 -1.93 3.13 -2.12
CA ALA A 44 -1.43 4.35 -2.77
C ALA A 44 -2.21 4.71 -4.04
N CYS A 45 -2.79 3.72 -4.71
CA CYS A 45 -3.61 3.95 -5.89
C CYS A 45 -5.04 4.38 -5.57
N GLY A 46 -5.39 4.47 -4.29
CA GLY A 46 -6.73 4.85 -3.84
C GLY A 46 -7.69 3.70 -3.60
N LYS A 47 -7.30 2.48 -3.99
CA LYS A 47 -8.13 1.31 -3.75
C LYS A 47 -8.09 0.92 -2.27
N THR A 48 -9.22 0.46 -1.76
CA THR A 48 -9.32 -0.05 -0.38
C THR A 48 -9.70 -1.51 -0.39
N GLY A 49 -9.31 -2.24 0.66
CA GLY A 49 -9.63 -3.64 0.78
C GLY A 49 -9.07 -4.24 2.06
N TYR A 50 -9.41 -5.49 2.31
CA TYR A 50 -8.92 -6.24 3.46
C TYR A 50 -7.71 -7.07 3.08
N LEU A 51 -6.76 -7.19 4.00
CA LEU A 51 -5.56 -7.99 3.78
C LEU A 51 -5.91 -9.46 3.60
N GLU A 52 -5.46 -10.04 2.49
CA GLU A 52 -5.55 -11.48 2.27
C GLU A 52 -4.37 -12.18 2.93
N ARG A 53 -4.66 -13.14 3.79
CA ARG A 53 -3.64 -13.93 4.46
C ARG A 53 -3.55 -15.34 3.85
N GLY A 54 -2.38 -15.91 3.88
CA GLY A 54 -2.20 -17.31 3.55
C GLY A 54 -1.79 -17.65 2.12
N PHE A 55 -1.61 -16.65 1.26
CA PHE A 55 -1.14 -16.90 -0.11
C PHE A 55 0.24 -16.31 -0.33
N PRO A 56 1.16 -17.02 -1.00
CA PRO A 56 2.47 -16.48 -1.31
C PRO A 56 2.34 -15.31 -2.30
N LEU A 57 3.07 -14.24 -2.02
CA LEU A 57 3.04 -13.04 -2.87
C LEU A 57 3.72 -13.26 -4.22
N GLY A 58 4.61 -14.24 -4.32
CA GLY A 58 5.32 -14.55 -5.56
C GLY A 58 4.43 -14.96 -6.72
N ALA A 59 3.16 -15.31 -6.46
CA ALA A 59 2.21 -15.70 -7.49
C ALA A 59 1.42 -14.52 -8.06
N ILE A 60 1.63 -13.30 -7.55
CA ILE A 60 0.88 -12.12 -7.98
C ILE A 60 1.82 -11.02 -8.46
N THR A 61 1.28 -10.09 -9.23
CA THR A 61 2.04 -8.98 -9.80
C THR A 61 1.81 -7.68 -9.02
N PRO A 62 2.76 -6.72 -9.09
CA PRO A 62 2.56 -5.43 -8.43
C PRO A 62 1.46 -4.61 -9.12
N CYS A 63 0.72 -3.85 -8.33
CA CYS A 63 -0.28 -2.91 -8.86
C CYS A 63 0.44 -1.76 -9.58
N ARG A 64 0.15 -1.60 -10.86
CA ARG A 64 0.78 -0.54 -11.67
C ARG A 64 0.43 0.86 -11.20
N ARG A 65 -0.78 1.04 -10.72
CA ARG A 65 -1.23 2.34 -10.20
C ARG A 65 -0.52 2.71 -8.90
N CYS A 66 -0.29 1.74 -8.02
CA CYS A 66 0.51 1.97 -6.82
C CYS A 66 1.95 2.30 -7.18
N ALA A 67 2.55 1.54 -8.09
CA ALA A 67 3.92 1.78 -8.55
C ALA A 67 4.06 3.17 -9.16
N LYS A 68 3.09 3.59 -9.98
CA LYS A 68 3.08 4.91 -10.59
C LYS A 68 2.93 6.01 -9.54
N ALA A 69 2.05 5.83 -8.57
CA ALA A 69 1.83 6.81 -7.50
C ALA A 69 3.08 7.00 -6.64
N ILE A 70 3.77 5.90 -6.31
CA ILE A 70 5.01 5.94 -5.53
C ILE A 70 6.15 6.53 -6.36
N GLY A 71 6.27 6.09 -7.62
CA GLY A 71 7.33 6.54 -8.52
C GLY A 71 7.26 8.01 -8.90
N ALA A 72 6.05 8.57 -8.97
CA ALA A 72 5.86 9.97 -9.31
C ALA A 72 6.41 10.91 -8.24
N ASP A 73 6.65 10.40 -7.04
CA ASP A 73 7.08 11.19 -5.89
C ASP A 73 8.60 11.06 -5.61
N THR A 74 9.32 10.35 -6.44
CA THR A 74 10.76 10.16 -6.29
C THR A 74 11.55 10.99 -7.26
#